data_9f27e25acdf307989f363dc5ad0a9c2e
#
_entry.id   9f27e25acdf307989f363dc5ad0a9c2e
#
_cell.length_a   1.000
_cell.length_b   1.000
_cell.length_c   1.000
_cell.angle_alpha   90.00
_cell.angle_beta   90.00
_cell.angle_gamma   90.00
#
_symmetry.space_group_name_H-M   'P 1'
#
loop_
_entity.id
_entity.type
_entity.pdbx_description
1 polymer ?
#
loop_
_entity_poly.entity_id
_entity_poly.type
_entity_poly.pdbx_seq_one_letter_code
_entity_poly.pdbx_strand_id
1 'polypeptide(L)'
;MRPFNDSIQGDEGDRWFIYWLEKNGFTDVKRTSQYCHWDLEGYYGGELYCFEMKNRTFPSYRYNDVLLSKDKYDYLRELPYKVVLATFYTDKFVLIDIKHRSPQEITEKVCKRQTVFKDHRMVPKKVVKWFVKDLKLLDYD
;
A
#
# COMPACT_ATOMS: atom_id res chain seq x y z
N MET A 1 10.08 -15.90 -3.79
CA MET A 1 9.45 -15.36 -5.00
C MET A 1 7.97 -15.09 -4.76
N ARG A 2 7.49 -14.00 -5.28
CA ARG A 2 6.10 -13.62 -5.09
C ARG A 2 5.15 -14.65 -5.74
N PRO A 3 4.14 -15.16 -5.01
CA PRO A 3 3.25 -16.21 -5.51
C PRO A 3 2.12 -15.73 -6.40
N PHE A 4 2.18 -14.49 -6.89
CA PHE A 4 1.19 -13.94 -7.80
C PHE A 4 1.86 -13.01 -8.80
N ASN A 5 1.20 -12.79 -9.93
CA ASN A 5 1.64 -11.85 -10.94
C ASN A 5 1.00 -10.48 -10.71
N ASP A 6 1.71 -9.45 -11.15
CA ASP A 6 1.23 -8.07 -11.12
C ASP A 6 0.32 -7.77 -12.32
N SER A 7 -0.11 -8.79 -13.01
CA SER A 7 -0.94 -8.64 -14.19
C SER A 7 -2.35 -8.21 -13.81
N ILE A 8 -2.89 -7.34 -14.60
CA ILE A 8 -4.30 -6.97 -14.66
C ILE A 8 -4.90 -6.62 -13.30
N GLN A 9 -4.80 -5.34 -12.92
CA GLN A 9 -5.55 -4.70 -11.83
C GLN A 9 -5.30 -5.27 -10.42
N GLY A 10 -4.19 -5.94 -10.21
CA GLY A 10 -3.82 -6.43 -8.87
C GLY A 10 -4.71 -7.54 -8.33
N ASP A 11 -5.51 -8.18 -9.17
CA ASP A 11 -6.49 -9.17 -8.75
C ASP A 11 -5.86 -10.37 -8.03
N GLU A 12 -4.77 -10.91 -8.58
CA GLU A 12 -4.08 -12.04 -7.95
C GLU A 12 -3.44 -11.65 -6.62
N GLY A 13 -2.88 -10.45 -6.55
CA GLY A 13 -2.29 -9.94 -5.32
C GLY A 13 -3.32 -9.76 -4.22
N ASP A 14 -4.49 -9.24 -4.58
CA ASP A 14 -5.60 -9.08 -3.64
C ASP A 14 -6.04 -10.43 -3.07
N ARG A 15 -6.20 -11.44 -3.92
CA ARG A 15 -6.59 -12.78 -3.51
C ARG A 15 -5.55 -13.41 -2.59
N TRP A 16 -4.29 -13.29 -2.95
CA TRP A 16 -3.21 -13.82 -2.13
C TRP A 16 -3.18 -13.16 -0.75
N PHE A 17 -3.33 -11.84 -0.71
CA PHE A 17 -3.29 -11.11 0.55
C PHE A 17 -4.50 -11.41 1.43
N ILE A 18 -5.68 -11.56 0.83
CA ILE A 18 -6.87 -12.00 1.57
C ILE A 18 -6.60 -13.35 2.25
N TYR A 19 -6.06 -14.31 1.49
CA TYR A 19 -5.68 -15.61 2.03
C TYR A 19 -4.67 -15.48 3.17
N TRP A 20 -3.64 -14.67 2.98
CA TRP A 20 -2.61 -14.45 3.99
C TRP A 20 -3.19 -13.83 5.27
N LEU A 21 -4.06 -12.83 5.13
CA LEU A 21 -4.72 -12.19 6.27
C LEU A 21 -5.59 -13.18 7.04
N GLU A 22 -6.40 -13.97 6.34
CA GLU A 22 -7.25 -15.00 6.96
C GLU A 22 -6.41 -16.02 7.71
N LYS A 23 -5.30 -16.44 7.11
CA LYS A 23 -4.37 -17.38 7.74
C LYS A 23 -3.74 -16.80 9.01
N ASN A 24 -3.63 -15.47 9.09
CA ASN A 24 -3.05 -14.77 10.23
C ASN A 24 -4.10 -14.22 11.21
N GLY A 25 -5.32 -14.73 11.16
CA GLY A 25 -6.34 -14.47 12.16
C GLY A 25 -7.34 -13.37 11.84
N PHE A 26 -7.28 -12.79 10.65
CA PHE A 26 -8.27 -11.81 10.23
C PHE A 26 -9.56 -12.49 9.80
N THR A 27 -10.69 -11.84 10.03
CA THR A 27 -12.03 -12.31 9.64
C THR A 27 -12.72 -11.25 8.78
N ASP A 28 -13.72 -11.70 8.00
CA ASP A 28 -14.49 -10.83 7.10
C ASP A 28 -13.60 -10.01 6.17
N VAL A 29 -12.54 -10.63 5.67
CA VAL A 29 -11.60 -9.98 4.76
C VAL A 29 -12.23 -9.90 3.37
N LYS A 30 -12.27 -8.71 2.81
CA LYS A 30 -12.89 -8.50 1.51
C LYS A 30 -12.30 -7.28 0.80
N ARG A 31 -12.48 -7.25 -0.51
CA ARG A 31 -12.20 -6.06 -1.31
C ARG A 31 -13.25 -5.01 -1.01
N THR A 32 -12.81 -3.76 -1.04
CA THR A 32 -13.73 -2.63 -0.93
C THR A 32 -14.31 -2.29 -2.30
N SER A 33 -15.32 -1.44 -2.30
CA SER A 33 -15.90 -0.91 -3.54
C SER A 33 -14.86 -0.07 -4.28
N GLN A 34 -14.99 0.02 -5.61
CA GLN A 34 -14.12 0.86 -6.44
C GLN A 34 -14.17 2.34 -6.06
N TYR A 35 -15.18 2.76 -5.32
CA TYR A 35 -15.32 4.14 -4.85
C TYR A 35 -14.69 4.37 -3.48
N CYS A 36 -14.20 3.32 -2.85
CA CYS A 36 -13.54 3.40 -1.57
C CYS A 36 -12.09 3.85 -1.74
N HIS A 37 -11.57 4.55 -0.74
CA HIS A 37 -10.20 5.09 -0.79
C HIS A 37 -9.14 4.09 -0.32
N TRP A 38 -9.54 2.88 0.08
CA TRP A 38 -8.62 1.79 0.39
C TRP A 38 -9.07 0.52 -0.33
N ASP A 39 -8.16 -0.43 -0.48
CA ASP A 39 -8.34 -1.56 -1.39
C ASP A 39 -8.97 -2.79 -0.75
N LEU A 40 -8.60 -3.09 0.49
CA LEU A 40 -9.10 -4.22 1.25
C LEU A 40 -9.45 -3.81 2.65
N GLU A 41 -10.32 -4.59 3.29
CA GLU A 41 -10.60 -4.44 4.71
C GLU A 41 -10.81 -5.79 5.37
N GLY A 42 -10.63 -5.83 6.69
CA GLY A 42 -10.84 -7.04 7.47
C GLY A 42 -10.79 -6.72 8.96
N TYR A 43 -11.28 -7.65 9.78
CA TYR A 43 -11.31 -7.48 11.23
C TYR A 43 -10.25 -8.34 11.90
N TYR A 44 -9.59 -7.76 12.89
CA TYR A 44 -8.67 -8.47 13.76
C TYR A 44 -8.84 -7.96 15.19
N GLY A 45 -9.08 -8.89 16.13
CA GLY A 45 -9.29 -8.48 17.51
C GLY A 45 -10.50 -7.57 17.72
N GLY A 46 -11.51 -7.68 16.87
CA GLY A 46 -12.71 -6.84 16.94
C GLY A 46 -12.54 -5.45 16.33
N GLU A 47 -11.38 -5.13 15.77
CA GLU A 47 -11.11 -3.84 15.15
C GLU A 47 -11.05 -3.96 13.64
N LEU A 48 -11.57 -2.94 12.95
CA LEU A 48 -11.51 -2.86 11.49
C LEU A 48 -10.15 -2.35 11.05
N TYR A 49 -9.53 -3.08 10.12
CA TYR A 49 -8.30 -2.70 9.44
C TYR A 49 -8.59 -2.38 7.99
N CYS A 50 -8.05 -1.27 7.52
CA CYS A 50 -8.12 -0.84 6.13
C CYS A 50 -6.73 -0.96 5.52
N PHE A 51 -6.66 -1.53 4.32
CA PHE A 51 -5.38 -1.79 3.65
C PHE A 51 -5.32 -1.04 2.33
N GLU A 52 -4.29 -0.23 2.18
CA GLU A 52 -3.91 0.38 0.91
C GLU A 52 -2.81 -0.50 0.32
N MET A 53 -3.01 -1.00 -0.90
CA MET A 53 -2.10 -1.95 -1.52
C MET A 53 -1.30 -1.31 -2.64
N LYS A 54 -0.01 -1.62 -2.70
CA LYS A 54 0.89 -1.20 -3.77
C LYS A 54 1.64 -2.42 -4.28
N ASN A 55 1.40 -2.78 -5.55
CA ASN A 55 2.13 -3.84 -6.23
C ASN A 55 3.29 -3.23 -7.01
N ARG A 56 4.48 -3.72 -6.77
CA ARG A 56 5.69 -3.26 -7.46
C ARG A 56 6.18 -4.35 -8.41
N THR A 57 6.82 -3.93 -9.50
CA THR A 57 7.37 -4.84 -10.51
C THR A 57 8.86 -5.06 -10.34
N PHE A 58 9.40 -4.68 -9.16
CA PHE A 58 10.83 -4.72 -8.88
C PHE A 58 11.06 -5.27 -7.46
N PRO A 59 12.31 -5.72 -7.16
CA PRO A 59 12.62 -6.25 -5.84
C PRO A 59 12.75 -5.16 -4.78
N SER A 60 12.68 -5.57 -3.52
CA SER A 60 12.70 -4.67 -2.36
C SER A 60 13.97 -3.83 -2.25
N TYR A 61 15.06 -4.26 -2.85
CA TYR A 61 16.34 -3.55 -2.82
C TYR A 61 16.53 -2.57 -3.99
N ARG A 62 15.55 -2.42 -4.86
CA ARG A 62 15.65 -1.52 -6.02
C ARG A 62 15.72 -0.05 -5.61
N TYR A 63 14.90 0.34 -4.64
CA TYR A 63 14.87 1.71 -4.12
C TYR A 63 15.01 1.68 -2.61
N ASN A 64 15.45 2.78 -2.03
CA ASN A 64 15.70 2.88 -0.59
C ASN A 64 14.42 3.13 0.21
N ASP A 65 13.32 3.41 -0.44
CA ASP A 65 12.13 3.92 0.22
C ASP A 65 10.83 3.29 -0.28
N VAL A 66 9.81 3.39 0.57
CA VAL A 66 8.41 3.13 0.24
C VAL A 66 7.72 4.49 0.16
N LEU A 67 7.01 4.76 -0.92
CA LEU A 67 6.39 6.05 -1.18
C LEU A 67 4.87 5.95 -1.12
N LEU A 68 4.26 7.02 -0.61
CA LEU A 68 2.81 7.22 -0.67
C LEU A 68 2.56 8.69 -0.92
N SER A 69 1.56 9.04 -1.72
CA SER A 69 1.22 10.45 -1.91
C SER A 69 0.81 11.07 -0.57
N LYS A 70 1.22 12.31 -0.34
CA LYS A 70 0.90 13.00 0.91
C LYS A 70 -0.61 13.16 1.09
N ASP A 71 -1.33 13.45 0.01
CA ASP A 71 -2.79 13.59 0.07
C ASP A 71 -3.45 12.29 0.54
N LYS A 72 -3.02 11.15 0.01
CA LYS A 72 -3.51 9.85 0.42
C LYS A 72 -3.16 9.56 1.86
N TYR A 73 -1.92 9.84 2.25
CA TYR A 73 -1.45 9.67 3.61
C TYR A 73 -2.27 10.50 4.60
N ASP A 74 -2.50 11.79 4.30
CA ASP A 74 -3.27 12.67 5.16
C ASP A 74 -4.71 12.18 5.32
N TYR A 75 -5.31 11.73 4.23
CA TYR A 75 -6.65 11.16 4.27
C TYR A 75 -6.73 9.89 5.13
N LEU A 76 -5.84 8.95 4.86
CA LEU A 76 -5.88 7.64 5.52
C LEU A 76 -5.59 7.73 7.03
N ARG A 77 -4.68 8.60 7.44
CA ARG A 77 -4.33 8.71 8.86
C ARG A 77 -5.47 9.31 9.70
N GLU A 78 -6.40 10.02 9.10
CA GLU A 78 -7.54 10.61 9.81
C GLU A 78 -8.73 9.65 9.94
N LEU A 79 -8.69 8.50 9.30
CA LEU A 79 -9.75 7.51 9.43
C LEU A 79 -9.81 6.96 10.85
N PRO A 80 -11.03 6.64 11.36
CA PRO A 80 -11.18 6.11 12.73
C PRO A 80 -10.81 4.62 12.84
N TYR A 81 -10.17 4.07 11.83
CA TYR A 81 -9.82 2.63 11.72
C TYR A 81 -8.31 2.45 11.79
N LYS A 82 -7.88 1.21 11.97
CA LYS A 82 -6.48 0.84 11.75
C LYS A 82 -6.21 0.92 10.25
N VAL A 83 -5.08 1.47 9.86
CA VAL A 83 -4.74 1.62 8.43
C VAL A 83 -3.34 1.11 8.19
N VAL A 84 -3.22 0.22 7.21
CA VAL A 84 -1.96 -0.43 6.85
C VAL A 84 -1.67 -0.19 5.37
N LEU A 85 -0.47 0.29 5.07
CA LEU A 85 0.05 0.33 3.71
C LEU A 85 0.78 -0.97 3.46
N ALA A 86 0.31 -1.75 2.51
CA ALA A 86 0.90 -3.03 2.14
C ALA A 86 1.58 -2.90 0.78
N THR A 87 2.90 -3.03 0.76
CA THR A 87 3.69 -2.93 -0.47
C THR A 87 4.28 -4.29 -0.81
N PHE A 88 4.01 -4.76 -2.03
CA PHE A 88 4.40 -6.09 -2.50
C PHE A 88 5.47 -5.94 -3.58
N TYR A 89 6.71 -6.32 -3.21
CA TYR A 89 7.82 -6.40 -4.16
C TYR A 89 7.89 -7.80 -4.76
N THR A 90 8.76 -8.00 -5.73
CA THR A 90 8.89 -9.31 -6.38
C THR A 90 9.50 -10.38 -5.46
N ASP A 91 10.26 -9.96 -4.43
CA ASP A 91 10.96 -10.87 -3.50
C ASP A 91 10.37 -10.89 -2.09
N LYS A 92 9.86 -9.78 -1.61
CA LYS A 92 9.37 -9.58 -0.23
C LYS A 92 8.18 -8.67 -0.23
N PHE A 93 7.47 -8.60 0.89
CA PHE A 93 6.46 -7.58 1.10
C PHE A 93 6.65 -6.91 2.45
N VAL A 94 6.04 -5.74 2.61
CA VAL A 94 6.15 -4.95 3.83
C VAL A 94 4.79 -4.39 4.20
N LEU A 95 4.50 -4.37 5.51
CA LEU A 95 3.28 -3.79 6.06
C LEU A 95 3.66 -2.63 6.95
N ILE A 96 3.06 -1.47 6.71
CA ILE A 96 3.33 -0.26 7.49
C ILE A 96 2.03 0.20 8.15
N ASP A 97 2.01 0.22 9.48
CA ASP A 97 0.92 0.84 10.22
C ASP A 97 1.15 2.35 10.18
N ILE A 98 0.46 3.03 9.28
CA ILE A 98 0.74 4.44 8.99
C ILE A 98 0.37 5.40 10.11
N LYS A 99 -0.47 4.98 11.06
CA LYS A 99 -0.82 5.81 12.22
C LYS A 99 0.22 5.71 13.32
N HIS A 100 0.93 4.60 13.42
CA HIS A 100 1.91 4.35 14.48
C HIS A 100 3.34 4.47 13.99
N ARG A 101 3.57 4.49 12.69
CA ARG A 101 4.90 4.68 12.11
C ARG A 101 4.88 5.91 11.22
N SER A 102 5.37 7.01 11.76
CA SER A 102 5.47 8.26 11.01
C SER A 102 6.45 8.13 9.84
N PRO A 103 6.16 8.76 8.71
CA PRO A 103 7.13 8.78 7.61
C PRO A 103 8.39 9.51 8.03
N GLN A 104 9.51 9.06 7.47
CA GLN A 104 10.83 9.62 7.81
C GLN A 104 11.15 10.86 7.01
N GLU A 105 10.47 11.06 5.88
CA GLU A 105 10.74 12.20 5.01
C GLU A 105 9.49 12.58 4.21
N ILE A 106 9.33 13.87 3.95
CA ILE A 106 8.30 14.40 3.05
C ILE A 106 9.03 15.18 1.97
N THR A 107 8.86 14.81 0.71
CA THR A 107 9.54 15.47 -0.41
C THR A 107 8.55 15.78 -1.53
N GLU A 108 8.99 16.65 -2.44
CA GLU A 108 8.25 16.88 -3.67
C GLU A 108 8.81 16.01 -4.78
N LYS A 109 7.92 15.47 -5.58
CA LYS A 109 8.25 14.69 -6.77
C LYS A 109 7.49 15.28 -7.95
N VAL A 110 8.19 15.58 -9.03
CA VAL A 110 7.55 16.06 -10.25
C VAL A 110 7.07 14.85 -11.04
N CYS A 111 5.81 14.85 -11.42
CA CYS A 111 5.22 13.76 -12.18
C CYS A 111 4.27 14.29 -13.25
N LYS A 112 4.03 13.49 -14.28
CA LYS A 112 3.04 13.83 -15.29
C LYS A 112 1.65 13.79 -14.69
N ARG A 113 0.89 14.84 -14.94
CA ARG A 113 -0.51 14.88 -14.58
C ARG A 113 -1.31 14.07 -15.58
N GLN A 114 -2.08 13.12 -15.08
CA GLN A 114 -3.03 12.38 -15.90
C GLN A 114 -4.43 12.90 -15.62
N THR A 115 -5.10 13.37 -16.65
CA THR A 115 -6.48 13.86 -16.56
C THR A 115 -7.30 13.26 -17.70
N VAL A 116 -8.62 13.33 -17.57
CA VAL A 116 -9.54 12.93 -18.65
C VAL A 116 -9.30 13.72 -19.94
N PHE A 117 -8.71 14.89 -19.84
CA PHE A 117 -8.40 15.75 -20.98
C PHE A 117 -6.97 15.56 -21.49
N LYS A 118 -6.30 14.51 -21.06
CA LYS A 118 -4.92 14.18 -21.46
C LYS A 118 -3.94 15.34 -21.23
N ASP A 119 -4.09 16.01 -20.11
CA ASP A 119 -3.15 17.04 -19.70
C ASP A 119 -1.85 16.37 -19.26
N HIS A 120 -0.78 16.59 -20.01
CA HIS A 120 0.53 15.95 -19.78
C HIS A 120 1.53 16.87 -19.10
N ARG A 121 1.08 17.97 -18.50
CA ARG A 121 2.00 18.87 -17.79
C ARG A 121 2.63 18.17 -16.60
N MET A 122 3.89 18.48 -16.38
CA MET A 122 4.59 18.01 -15.17
C MET A 122 4.10 18.83 -13.98
N VAL A 123 3.68 18.11 -12.92
CA VAL A 123 3.09 18.73 -11.73
C VAL A 123 3.89 18.28 -10.51
N PRO A 124 4.30 19.22 -9.63
CA PRO A 124 4.92 18.83 -8.37
C PRO A 124 3.88 18.11 -7.49
N LYS A 125 4.31 17.02 -6.87
CA LYS A 125 3.48 16.22 -5.98
C LYS A 125 4.27 15.91 -4.72
N LYS A 126 3.66 16.16 -3.57
CA LYS A 126 4.28 15.80 -2.30
C LYS A 126 4.08 14.31 -2.04
N VAL A 127 5.13 13.66 -1.60
CA VAL A 127 5.11 12.25 -1.20
C VAL A 127 5.71 12.11 0.19
N VAL A 128 5.22 11.13 0.92
CA VAL A 128 5.81 10.72 2.20
C VAL A 128 6.63 9.47 1.96
N LYS A 129 7.70 9.29 2.74
CA LYS A 129 8.65 8.20 2.56
C LYS A 129 8.93 7.48 3.87
N TRP A 130 9.02 6.16 3.78
CA TRP A 130 9.60 5.31 4.83
C TRP A 130 10.81 4.60 4.24
N PHE A 131 11.94 4.61 4.95
CA PHE A 131 13.14 3.95 4.45
C PHE A 131 13.07 2.44 4.67
N VAL A 132 13.30 1.68 3.61
CA VAL A 132 13.22 0.21 3.62
C VAL A 132 14.12 -0.41 4.68
N LYS A 133 15.30 0.17 4.91
CA LYS A 133 16.25 -0.33 5.91
C LYS A 133 15.68 -0.37 7.34
N ASP A 134 14.67 0.45 7.62
CA ASP A 134 14.06 0.53 8.95
C ASP A 134 12.73 -0.23 9.03
N LEU A 135 12.37 -0.94 7.99
CA LEU A 135 11.13 -1.70 7.90
C LEU A 135 11.42 -3.21 7.96
N LYS A 136 10.45 -3.96 8.46
CA LYS A 136 10.54 -5.41 8.45
C LYS A 136 10.04 -5.94 7.12
N LEU A 137 10.93 -6.55 6.35
CA LEU A 137 10.57 -7.23 5.11
C LEU A 137 10.08 -8.63 5.43
N LEU A 138 8.95 -9.01 4.85
CA LEU A 138 8.31 -10.30 5.09
C LEU A 138 8.48 -11.20 3.87
N ASP A 139 8.62 -12.49 4.12
CA ASP A 139 8.65 -13.50 3.08
C ASP A 139 7.24 -13.86 2.66
N TYR A 140 7.08 -14.25 1.39
CA TYR A 140 5.79 -14.70 0.87
C TYR A 140 5.41 -16.11 1.36
N ASP A 141 6.36 -16.86 1.83
CA ASP A 141 6.13 -18.24 2.28
C ASP A 141 5.80 -18.34 3.76
#